data_13d66238b86c79686da694160a5c70d7
#
_entry.id   13d66238b86c79686da694160a5c70d7
#
_cell.length_a   1.000
_cell.length_b   1.000
_cell.length_c   1.000
_cell.angle_alpha   90.00
_cell.angle_beta   90.00
_cell.angle_gamma   90.00
#
_symmetry.space_group_name_H-M   'P 1'
#
loop_
_entity.id
_entity.type
_entity.pdbx_description
1 polymer ?
#
loop_
_entity_poly.entity_id
_entity_poly.type
_entity_poly.pdbx_seq_one_letter_code
_entity_poly.pdbx_strand_id
1 'polypeptide(L)'
;MTTGLPAASAVLTASWVTVVPGRAEALPLPDASTDAAVLCLVLCSVADPQRAVAEVARVLRPGGTVRFLEHTVAEGSRLRRVQRLADATLWPLLVGGCHTSRDQVADLEAAGFEVTGTRRFRFPETGPTMPASPHVLGEARLPA
;
A
#
# COMPACT_ATOMS: atom_id res chain seq x y z
N MET A 1 30.74 -2.05 -5.91
CA MET A 1 30.23 -3.43 -6.17
C MET A 1 28.82 -3.49 -5.63
N THR A 2 27.84 -3.25 -6.47
CA THR A 2 26.41 -3.30 -6.15
C THR A 2 25.94 -4.73 -6.36
N THR A 3 25.86 -5.51 -5.29
CA THR A 3 25.17 -6.79 -5.30
C THR A 3 23.67 -6.53 -5.28
N GLY A 4 23.09 -6.37 -6.48
CA GLY A 4 21.65 -6.43 -6.64
C GLY A 4 21.15 -7.80 -6.17
N LEU A 5 20.24 -7.83 -5.22
CA LEU A 5 19.48 -9.03 -4.92
C LEU A 5 18.79 -9.48 -6.20
N PRO A 6 18.88 -10.77 -6.57
CA PRO A 6 18.15 -11.26 -7.72
C PRO A 6 16.67 -11.04 -7.45
N ALA A 7 15.99 -10.41 -8.41
CA ALA A 7 14.54 -10.38 -8.42
C ALA A 7 14.06 -11.82 -8.26
N ALA A 8 13.33 -12.09 -7.19
CA ALA A 8 12.74 -13.39 -6.97
C ALA A 8 11.76 -13.65 -8.12
N SER A 9 12.24 -14.31 -9.17
CA SER A 9 11.39 -14.95 -10.16
C SER A 9 10.67 -16.10 -9.47
N ALA A 10 9.69 -15.78 -8.63
CA ALA A 10 8.69 -16.74 -8.26
C ALA A 10 7.89 -17.02 -9.53
N VAL A 11 8.30 -18.03 -10.26
CA VAL A 11 7.50 -18.64 -11.31
C VAL A 11 6.31 -19.27 -10.61
N LEU A 12 5.27 -18.45 -10.38
CA LEU A 12 3.96 -18.97 -10.06
C LEU A 12 3.46 -19.66 -11.33
N THR A 13 3.49 -20.97 -11.32
CA THR A 13 3.03 -21.84 -12.41
C THR A 13 1.50 -21.90 -12.52
N ALA A 14 0.84 -20.76 -12.31
CA ALA A 14 -0.57 -20.63 -12.61
C ALA A 14 -0.69 -19.97 -13.98
N SER A 15 -1.19 -20.68 -14.99
CA SER A 15 -1.32 -20.18 -16.37
C SER A 15 -2.20 -18.92 -16.52
N TRP A 16 -2.88 -18.53 -15.46
CA TRP A 16 -3.77 -17.37 -15.39
C TRP A 16 -3.13 -16.16 -14.65
N VAL A 17 -1.91 -16.29 -14.14
CA VAL A 17 -1.16 -15.20 -13.50
C VAL A 17 0.01 -14.80 -14.36
N THR A 18 0.11 -13.50 -14.65
CA THR A 18 1.27 -12.92 -15.34
C THR A 18 1.99 -11.97 -14.39
N VAL A 19 3.27 -12.20 -14.18
CA VAL A 19 4.14 -11.30 -13.42
C VAL A 19 4.87 -10.40 -14.40
N VAL A 20 4.70 -9.08 -14.22
CA VAL A 20 5.37 -8.07 -15.05
C VAL A 20 6.24 -7.17 -14.17
N PRO A 21 7.44 -6.80 -14.62
CA PRO A 21 8.24 -5.82 -13.91
C PRO A 21 7.61 -4.43 -14.05
N GLY A 22 7.56 -3.67 -12.94
CA GLY A 22 6.99 -2.34 -12.94
C GLY A 22 7.23 -1.62 -11.62
N ARG A 23 6.76 -0.39 -11.55
CA ARG A 23 6.72 0.43 -10.34
C ARG A 23 5.28 0.79 -10.05
N ALA A 24 4.92 0.89 -8.78
CA ALA A 24 3.57 1.29 -8.40
C ALA A 24 3.22 2.71 -8.87
N GLU A 25 4.22 3.59 -8.95
CA GLU A 25 4.08 4.97 -9.46
C GLU A 25 4.06 5.08 -11.00
N ALA A 26 4.20 3.96 -11.72
CA ALA A 26 4.17 3.88 -13.19
C ALA A 26 3.85 2.43 -13.60
N LEU A 27 2.59 2.06 -13.52
CA LEU A 27 2.12 0.70 -13.82
C LEU A 27 2.20 0.43 -15.33
N PRO A 28 2.76 -0.71 -15.77
CA PRO A 28 2.89 -1.06 -17.19
C PRO A 28 1.57 -1.63 -17.74
N LEU A 29 0.48 -0.93 -17.50
CA LEU A 29 -0.88 -1.30 -17.91
C LEU A 29 -1.56 -0.12 -18.61
N PRO A 30 -2.38 -0.36 -19.61
CA PRO A 30 -3.18 0.69 -20.25
C PRO A 30 -4.20 1.32 -19.29
N ASP A 31 -4.68 2.52 -19.65
CA ASP A 31 -5.78 3.17 -18.95
C ASP A 31 -7.04 2.30 -19.02
N ALA A 32 -7.84 2.30 -17.95
CA ALA A 32 -9.12 1.60 -17.86
C ALA A 32 -9.07 0.14 -18.36
N SER A 33 -8.00 -0.58 -18.01
CA SER A 33 -7.77 -1.96 -18.50
C SER A 33 -8.10 -3.04 -17.47
N THR A 34 -8.27 -2.68 -16.18
CA THR A 34 -8.52 -3.61 -15.10
C THR A 34 -9.84 -3.33 -14.38
N ASP A 35 -10.44 -4.35 -13.80
CA ASP A 35 -11.71 -4.24 -13.06
C ASP A 35 -11.49 -4.12 -11.55
N ALA A 36 -10.36 -4.63 -11.07
CA ALA A 36 -10.00 -4.59 -9.65
C ALA A 36 -8.49 -4.52 -9.45
N ALA A 37 -8.09 -3.95 -8.31
CA ALA A 37 -6.71 -3.93 -7.85
C ALA A 37 -6.64 -4.42 -6.39
N VAL A 38 -5.52 -5.04 -6.02
CA VAL A 38 -5.21 -5.41 -4.65
C VAL A 38 -3.88 -4.77 -4.25
N LEU A 39 -3.88 -4.04 -3.14
CA LEU A 39 -2.71 -3.41 -2.55
C LEU A 39 -2.42 -4.12 -1.22
N CYS A 40 -1.25 -4.69 -1.07
CA CYS A 40 -0.86 -5.39 0.14
C CYS A 40 0.54 -4.92 0.58
N LEU A 41 0.60 -4.08 1.60
CA LEU A 41 1.83 -3.49 2.14
C LEU A 41 2.69 -2.78 1.08
N VAL A 42 2.04 -2.09 0.15
CA VAL A 42 2.66 -1.36 -0.97
C VAL A 42 2.76 0.13 -0.66
N LEU A 43 1.63 0.76 -0.31
CA LEU A 43 1.56 2.23 -0.16
C LEU A 43 2.40 2.73 1.01
N CYS A 44 2.63 1.92 2.03
CA CYS A 44 3.53 2.27 3.13
C CYS A 44 4.99 2.36 2.69
N SER A 45 5.39 1.68 1.60
CA SER A 45 6.80 1.51 1.20
C SER A 45 7.20 2.21 -0.10
N VAL A 46 6.24 2.63 -0.94
CA VAL A 46 6.52 3.35 -2.18
C VAL A 46 7.07 4.75 -1.91
N ALA A 47 7.83 5.29 -2.87
CA ALA A 47 8.41 6.63 -2.74
C ALA A 47 7.31 7.71 -2.73
N ASP A 48 6.32 7.58 -3.62
CA ASP A 48 5.21 8.52 -3.77
C ASP A 48 3.87 7.76 -3.75
N PRO A 49 3.21 7.65 -2.58
CA PRO A 49 1.94 6.94 -2.46
C PRO A 49 0.80 7.60 -3.24
N GLN A 50 0.79 8.93 -3.34
CA GLN A 50 -0.25 9.65 -4.08
C GLN A 50 -0.17 9.34 -5.57
N ARG A 51 1.05 9.31 -6.12
CA ARG A 51 1.27 8.91 -7.50
C ARG A 51 0.94 7.43 -7.73
N ALA A 52 1.26 6.55 -6.80
CA ALA A 52 0.90 5.14 -6.89
C ALA A 52 -0.62 4.94 -6.91
N VAL A 53 -1.36 5.64 -6.04
CA VAL A 53 -2.83 5.59 -6.02
C VAL A 53 -3.43 6.19 -7.30
N ALA A 54 -2.85 7.28 -7.83
CA ALA A 54 -3.28 7.85 -9.11
C ALA A 54 -3.08 6.86 -10.28
N GLU A 55 -1.99 6.10 -10.29
CA GLU A 55 -1.77 5.04 -11.28
C GLU A 55 -2.78 3.90 -11.14
N VAL A 56 -3.13 3.52 -9.91
CA VAL A 56 -4.22 2.55 -9.68
C VAL A 56 -5.54 3.08 -10.24
N ALA A 57 -5.86 4.34 -10.00
CA ALA A 57 -7.07 4.97 -10.56
C ALA A 57 -7.05 5.00 -12.10
N ARG A 58 -5.89 5.30 -12.70
CA ARG A 58 -5.72 5.33 -14.16
C ARG A 58 -5.98 3.98 -14.82
N VAL A 59 -5.46 2.90 -14.23
CA VAL A 59 -5.60 1.56 -14.83
C VAL A 59 -6.94 0.90 -14.56
N LEU A 60 -7.66 1.33 -13.52
CA LEU A 60 -8.99 0.83 -13.22
C LEU A 60 -10.03 1.41 -14.19
N ARG A 61 -10.98 0.57 -14.58
CA ARG A 61 -12.20 1.03 -15.27
C ARG A 61 -13.06 1.84 -14.30
N PRO A 62 -13.85 2.79 -14.81
CA PRO A 62 -14.91 3.43 -14.02
C PRO A 62 -15.75 2.38 -13.29
N GLY A 63 -15.99 2.57 -12.00
CA GLY A 63 -16.65 1.59 -11.14
C GLY A 63 -15.78 0.45 -10.63
N GLY A 64 -14.50 0.41 -11.00
CA GLY A 64 -13.54 -0.59 -10.53
C GLY A 64 -13.28 -0.51 -9.04
N THR A 65 -12.79 -1.61 -8.45
CA THR A 65 -12.62 -1.73 -7.00
C THR A 65 -11.15 -1.91 -6.60
N VAL A 66 -10.80 -1.41 -5.43
CA VAL A 66 -9.51 -1.62 -4.77
C VAL A 66 -9.75 -2.33 -3.45
N ARG A 67 -9.02 -3.41 -3.20
CA ARG A 67 -8.89 -4.00 -1.86
C ARG A 67 -7.50 -3.75 -1.34
N PHE A 68 -7.39 -3.35 -0.10
CA PHE A 68 -6.10 -2.99 0.47
C PHE A 68 -5.91 -3.52 1.89
N LEU A 69 -4.67 -3.93 2.17
CA LEU A 69 -4.15 -4.25 3.48
C LEU A 69 -2.83 -3.50 3.65
N GLU A 70 -2.78 -2.54 4.56
CA GLU A 70 -1.63 -1.63 4.69
C GLU A 70 -1.29 -1.36 6.16
N HIS A 71 -0.02 -1.03 6.44
CA HIS A 71 0.32 -0.33 7.67
C HIS A 71 -0.37 1.04 7.65
N THR A 72 -0.83 1.53 8.80
CA THR A 72 -1.52 2.81 8.85
C THR A 72 -1.16 3.61 10.09
N VAL A 73 -1.40 4.91 10.01
CA VAL A 73 -1.26 5.81 11.15
C VAL A 73 -2.11 5.34 12.33
N ALA A 74 -1.54 5.37 13.52
CA ALA A 74 -2.24 5.00 14.74
C ALA A 74 -3.31 6.01 15.12
N GLU A 75 -4.41 5.56 15.73
CA GLU A 75 -5.44 6.43 16.27
C GLU A 75 -4.98 7.17 17.53
N GLY A 76 -4.15 6.50 18.37
CA GLY A 76 -3.63 7.07 19.61
C GLY A 76 -2.47 8.04 19.40
N SER A 77 -2.52 9.19 20.05
CA SER A 77 -1.53 10.27 19.88
C SER A 77 -0.10 9.87 20.27
N ARG A 78 0.07 9.02 21.28
CA ARG A 78 1.39 8.52 21.71
C ARG A 78 2.05 7.69 20.61
N LEU A 79 1.34 6.68 20.10
CA LEU A 79 1.89 5.79 19.06
C LEU A 79 2.10 6.56 17.76
N ARG A 80 1.22 7.50 17.43
CA ARG A 80 1.39 8.38 16.26
C ARG A 80 2.67 9.22 16.33
N ARG A 81 3.07 9.69 17.52
CA ARG A 81 4.36 10.38 17.70
C ARG A 81 5.54 9.43 17.49
N VAL A 82 5.44 8.20 18.03
CA VAL A 82 6.47 7.17 17.84
C VAL A 82 6.61 6.81 16.36
N GLN A 83 5.50 6.64 15.63
CA GLN A 83 5.51 6.39 14.20
C GLN A 83 6.21 7.51 13.42
N ARG A 84 5.86 8.78 13.68
CA ARG A 84 6.52 9.92 13.02
C ARG A 84 8.03 9.98 13.31
N LEU A 85 8.43 9.68 14.54
CA LEU A 85 9.84 9.62 14.90
C LEU A 85 10.55 8.46 14.22
N ALA A 86 9.93 7.29 14.16
CA ALA A 86 10.46 6.13 13.45
C ALA A 86 10.65 6.43 11.95
N ASP A 87 9.63 7.00 11.31
CA ASP A 87 9.66 7.34 9.88
C ASP A 87 10.72 8.42 9.55
N ALA A 88 11.01 9.33 10.50
CA ALA A 88 12.03 10.37 10.35
C ALA A 88 13.47 9.87 10.64
N THR A 89 13.65 8.62 11.03
CA THR A 89 14.94 8.08 11.44
C THR A 89 15.34 6.87 10.58
N LEU A 90 15.83 5.81 11.21
CA LEU A 90 16.36 4.62 10.54
C LEU A 90 15.29 3.64 10.05
N TRP A 91 14.03 3.79 10.48
CA TRP A 91 12.98 2.81 10.19
C TRP A 91 12.80 2.54 8.69
N PRO A 92 12.62 3.54 7.81
CA PRO A 92 12.47 3.29 6.38
C PRO A 92 13.68 2.61 5.76
N LEU A 93 14.88 2.92 6.24
CA LEU A 93 16.12 2.30 5.75
C LEU A 93 16.23 0.83 6.14
N LEU A 94 15.75 0.45 7.34
CA LEU A 94 15.83 -0.90 7.86
C LEU A 94 14.67 -1.79 7.41
N VAL A 95 13.53 -1.21 7.05
CA VAL A 95 12.28 -1.91 6.76
C VAL A 95 11.78 -1.63 5.34
N GLY A 96 12.69 -1.66 4.36
CA GLY A 96 12.36 -1.64 2.94
C GLY A 96 11.57 -0.42 2.47
N GLY A 97 11.82 0.75 3.06
CA GLY A 97 11.13 2.00 2.70
C GLY A 97 9.80 2.22 3.43
N CYS A 98 9.42 1.33 4.35
CA CYS A 98 8.14 1.43 5.04
C CYS A 98 8.04 2.69 5.91
N HIS A 99 6.96 3.47 5.71
CA HIS A 99 6.57 4.62 6.52
C HIS A 99 5.28 4.26 7.25
N THR A 100 5.36 4.23 8.58
CA THR A 100 4.29 3.73 9.44
C THR A 100 3.23 4.78 9.78
N SER A 101 3.53 6.06 9.59
CA SER A 101 2.64 7.18 9.92
C SER A 101 1.79 7.68 8.73
N ARG A 102 1.82 6.99 7.60
CA ARG A 102 0.99 7.32 6.42
C ARG A 102 -0.47 6.96 6.67
N ASP A 103 -1.38 7.73 6.09
CA ASP A 103 -2.82 7.46 6.09
C ASP A 103 -3.29 7.09 4.68
N GLN A 104 -3.24 5.80 4.38
CA GLN A 104 -3.58 5.28 3.07
C GLN A 104 -5.05 5.42 2.72
N VAL A 105 -5.93 5.49 3.72
CA VAL A 105 -7.35 5.77 3.51
C VAL A 105 -7.51 7.20 2.98
N ALA A 106 -6.85 8.17 3.61
CA ALA A 106 -6.86 9.55 3.14
C ALA A 106 -6.23 9.71 1.75
N ASP A 107 -5.16 8.95 1.44
CA ASP A 107 -4.55 8.96 0.09
C ASP A 107 -5.52 8.43 -0.98
N LEU A 108 -6.27 7.36 -0.69
CA LEU A 108 -7.29 6.83 -1.59
C LEU A 108 -8.44 7.82 -1.81
N GLU A 109 -8.96 8.41 -0.73
CA GLU A 109 -10.03 9.42 -0.79
C GLU A 109 -9.59 10.66 -1.58
N ALA A 110 -8.35 11.14 -1.36
CA ALA A 110 -7.79 12.28 -2.09
C ALA A 110 -7.64 12.02 -3.59
N ALA A 111 -7.45 10.76 -4.00
CA ALA A 111 -7.41 10.35 -5.40
C ALA A 111 -8.80 10.10 -6.01
N GLY A 112 -9.87 10.35 -5.26
CA GLY A 112 -11.25 10.24 -5.74
C GLY A 112 -11.91 8.89 -5.54
N PHE A 113 -11.29 7.98 -4.80
CA PHE A 113 -11.94 6.72 -4.45
C PHE A 113 -12.98 6.91 -3.33
N GLU A 114 -14.08 6.21 -3.46
CA GLU A 114 -15.08 6.05 -2.38
C GLU A 114 -14.67 4.86 -1.51
N VAL A 115 -14.25 5.11 -0.28
CA VAL A 115 -13.92 4.04 0.67
C VAL A 115 -15.21 3.46 1.24
N THR A 116 -15.51 2.22 0.88
CA THR A 116 -16.80 1.58 1.21
C THR A 116 -16.78 0.81 2.51
N GLY A 117 -15.60 0.49 3.03
CA GLY A 117 -15.46 -0.17 4.30
C GLY A 117 -14.00 -0.31 4.73
N THR A 118 -13.77 -0.14 6.03
CA THR A 118 -12.45 -0.30 6.64
C THR A 118 -12.54 -1.06 7.96
N ARG A 119 -11.51 -1.85 8.23
CA ARG A 119 -11.27 -2.45 9.54
C ARG A 119 -9.85 -2.15 9.97
N ARG A 120 -9.69 -1.42 11.05
CA ARG A 120 -8.38 -1.17 11.69
C ARG A 120 -8.12 -2.25 12.74
N PHE A 121 -6.89 -2.73 12.80
CA PHE A 121 -6.49 -3.75 13.77
C PHE A 121 -4.99 -3.65 14.05
N ARG A 122 -4.55 -4.34 15.09
CA ARG A 122 -3.14 -4.45 15.45
C ARG A 122 -2.61 -5.85 15.07
N PHE A 123 -1.47 -5.88 14.40
CA PHE A 123 -0.78 -7.14 14.14
C PHE A 123 0.72 -7.03 14.56
N PRO A 124 1.26 -8.04 15.25
CA PRO A 124 0.55 -9.17 15.85
C PRO A 124 -0.42 -8.71 16.95
N GLU A 125 -1.49 -9.45 17.19
CA GLU A 125 -2.50 -9.12 18.21
C GLU A 125 -1.94 -9.15 19.63
N THR A 126 -0.96 -10.02 19.86
CA THR A 126 -0.24 -10.19 21.14
C THR A 126 1.19 -9.71 21.02
N GLY A 127 1.78 -9.32 22.16
CA GLY A 127 3.17 -8.85 22.23
C GLY A 127 3.32 -7.32 22.24
N PRO A 128 4.56 -6.81 22.15
CA PRO A 128 4.81 -5.37 22.18
C PRO A 128 4.25 -4.66 20.96
N THR A 129 3.72 -3.45 21.17
CA THR A 129 3.25 -2.61 20.07
C THR A 129 4.43 -1.93 19.40
N MET A 130 4.64 -2.26 18.11
CA MET A 130 5.66 -1.65 17.26
C MET A 130 5.06 -0.51 16.42
N PRO A 131 5.88 0.39 15.86
CA PRO A 131 5.39 1.42 14.94
C PRO A 131 4.56 0.86 13.78
N ALA A 132 4.93 -0.29 13.24
CA ALA A 132 4.24 -0.97 12.14
C ALA A 132 3.07 -1.88 12.59
N SER A 133 2.74 -1.95 13.90
CA SER A 133 1.63 -2.79 14.37
C SER A 133 0.24 -2.36 13.90
N PRO A 134 -0.08 -1.05 13.76
CA PRO A 134 -1.37 -0.64 13.23
C PRO A 134 -1.52 -0.99 11.75
N HIS A 135 -2.59 -1.67 11.43
CA HIS A 135 -2.97 -2.05 10.07
C HIS A 135 -4.38 -1.60 9.75
N VAL A 136 -4.65 -1.40 8.47
CA VAL A 136 -5.98 -1.20 7.93
C VAL A 136 -6.22 -2.18 6.78
N LEU A 137 -7.36 -2.86 6.85
CA LEU A 137 -7.91 -3.66 5.76
C LEU A 137 -9.14 -2.95 5.25
N GLY A 138 -9.29 -2.79 3.96
CA GLY A 138 -10.44 -2.08 3.43
C GLY A 138 -10.72 -2.35 1.96
N GLU A 139 -11.82 -1.74 1.53
CA GLU A 139 -12.27 -1.73 0.14
C GLU A 139 -12.65 -0.30 -0.25
N ALA A 140 -12.28 0.07 -1.47
CA ALA A 140 -12.62 1.34 -2.07
C ALA A 140 -13.08 1.14 -3.51
N ARG A 141 -13.89 2.05 -4.05
CA ARG A 141 -14.41 2.02 -5.40
C ARG A 141 -14.07 3.29 -6.15
N LEU A 142 -13.64 3.15 -7.38
CA LEU A 142 -13.53 4.29 -8.29
C LEU A 142 -14.93 4.64 -8.80
N PRO A 143 -15.41 5.88 -8.67
CA PRO A 143 -16.71 6.28 -9.23
C PRO A 143 -16.83 6.00 -10.73
N ALA A 144 -18.07 5.85 -11.20
CA ALA A 144 -18.35 5.61 -12.61
C ALA A 144 -18.23 6.88 -13.46
#